data_8361b29b6687b3a3bc60a5eb6e59d565
#
_entry.id   8361b29b6687b3a3bc60a5eb6e59d565
#
_cell.length_a   1.000
_cell.length_b   1.000
_cell.length_c   1.000
_cell.angle_alpha   90.00
_cell.angle_beta   90.00
_cell.angle_gamma   90.00
#
_symmetry.space_group_name_H-M   'P 1'
#
loop_
_entity.id
_entity.type
_entity.pdbx_description
1 polymer ?
#
loop_
_entity_poly.entity_id
_entity_poly.type
_entity_poly.pdbx_seq_one_letter_code
_entity_poly.pdbx_strand_id
1 'polypeptide(L)'
;MKKIAFIILAVIALTASHPWQNKRVAYLGDSITDAKVLPNDTHYWGYLQEMLNTESYVYGISGRQWKHLLDQANKLKTEHGDEVDAIMIFMGTNDYNSGTPIGEWYTEATEVVNANGKMVERKRRDHVFDNTTFRGRINTVLDSLKKMYPTKQIVMLTPIHRGFAQFSEKNVQPSEEYCNSCGEYIDAYVNSIKEASAIWSVPVIDLYSLSGLMPSLPEQSMYVPRGNDFLHPNAEGHRRMALCIYYQLQALPCTF
;
A
#
# COMPACT_ATOMS: atom_id res chain seq x y z
N MET A 1 -64.95 -5.86 -25.40
CA MET A 1 -63.83 -6.67 -24.89
C MET A 1 -62.57 -5.80 -24.95
N LYS A 2 -62.11 -5.27 -23.80
CA LYS A 2 -60.89 -4.42 -23.71
C LYS A 2 -59.68 -5.33 -23.58
N LYS A 3 -58.75 -5.24 -24.54
CA LYS A 3 -57.45 -5.95 -24.47
C LYS A 3 -56.55 -5.16 -23.52
N ILE A 4 -56.21 -5.77 -22.38
CA ILE A 4 -55.20 -5.24 -21.45
C ILE A 4 -53.85 -5.70 -21.99
N ALA A 5 -53.01 -4.76 -22.47
CA ALA A 5 -51.63 -5.03 -22.84
C ALA A 5 -50.78 -5.01 -21.57
N PHE A 6 -50.20 -6.16 -21.21
CA PHE A 6 -49.19 -6.24 -20.17
C PHE A 6 -47.86 -5.77 -20.77
N ILE A 7 -47.37 -4.60 -20.31
CA ILE A 7 -46.01 -4.14 -20.59
C ILE A 7 -45.11 -4.79 -19.53
N ILE A 8 -44.33 -5.80 -19.93
CA ILE A 8 -43.27 -6.36 -19.09
C ILE A 8 -42.09 -5.40 -19.17
N LEU A 9 -41.90 -4.61 -18.11
CA LEU A 9 -40.71 -3.78 -17.93
C LEU A 9 -39.54 -4.69 -17.51
N ALA A 10 -38.70 -5.09 -18.45
CA ALA A 10 -37.45 -5.78 -18.14
C ALA A 10 -36.51 -4.76 -17.49
N VAL A 11 -36.38 -4.78 -16.17
CA VAL A 11 -35.33 -4.07 -15.45
C VAL A 11 -34.02 -4.82 -15.72
N ILE A 12 -33.26 -4.39 -16.71
CA ILE A 12 -31.88 -4.81 -16.88
C ILE A 12 -31.11 -4.12 -15.74
N ALA A 13 -30.89 -4.86 -14.65
CA ALA A 13 -29.93 -4.45 -13.65
C ALA A 13 -28.54 -4.49 -14.32
N LEU A 14 -28.06 -3.35 -14.79
CA LEU A 14 -26.63 -3.18 -15.10
C LEU A 14 -25.87 -3.31 -13.79
N THR A 15 -25.46 -4.53 -13.45
CA THR A 15 -24.43 -4.75 -12.44
C THR A 15 -23.12 -4.25 -13.06
N ALA A 16 -22.75 -3.01 -12.78
CA ALA A 16 -21.42 -2.53 -13.14
C ALA A 16 -20.40 -3.48 -12.49
N SER A 17 -19.61 -4.16 -13.31
CA SER A 17 -18.54 -5.02 -12.82
C SER A 17 -17.52 -4.14 -12.08
N HIS A 18 -16.92 -4.69 -11.02
CA HIS A 18 -15.86 -3.98 -10.30
C HIS A 18 -14.69 -3.69 -11.28
N PRO A 19 -14.15 -2.45 -11.32
CA PRO A 19 -13.12 -2.08 -12.32
C PRO A 19 -11.85 -2.93 -12.24
N TRP A 20 -11.57 -3.53 -11.08
CA TRP A 20 -10.42 -4.41 -10.86
C TRP A 20 -10.71 -5.90 -11.16
N GLN A 21 -11.92 -6.24 -11.60
CA GLN A 21 -12.27 -7.62 -11.90
C GLN A 21 -11.44 -8.19 -13.05
N ASN A 22 -10.96 -9.44 -12.89
CA ASN A 22 -10.15 -10.17 -13.86
C ASN A 22 -8.78 -9.52 -14.19
N LYS A 23 -8.23 -8.69 -13.29
CA LYS A 23 -6.93 -8.04 -13.49
C LYS A 23 -5.79 -8.88 -12.92
N ARG A 24 -4.59 -8.69 -13.48
CA ARG A 24 -3.33 -9.24 -12.97
C ARG A 24 -2.71 -8.21 -12.03
N VAL A 25 -2.62 -8.55 -10.76
CA VAL A 25 -2.21 -7.62 -9.70
C VAL A 25 -0.95 -8.12 -9.01
N ALA A 26 0.09 -7.32 -9.03
CA ALA A 26 1.31 -7.59 -8.26
C ALA A 26 1.20 -6.96 -6.86
N TYR A 27 1.57 -7.74 -5.84
CA TYR A 27 1.59 -7.31 -4.44
C TYR A 27 3.02 -7.27 -3.94
N LEU A 28 3.56 -6.06 -3.77
CA LEU A 28 4.86 -5.81 -3.21
C LEU A 28 4.71 -5.44 -1.73
N GLY A 29 5.55 -5.99 -0.87
CA GLY A 29 5.37 -5.71 0.55
C GLY A 29 6.33 -6.44 1.49
N ASP A 30 5.97 -6.40 2.76
CA ASP A 30 6.69 -7.02 3.87
C ASP A 30 6.05 -8.34 4.33
N SER A 31 6.18 -8.68 5.63
CA SER A 31 5.65 -9.91 6.21
C SER A 31 4.12 -10.03 6.14
N ILE A 32 3.37 -8.93 6.12
CA ILE A 32 1.91 -8.95 6.03
C ILE A 32 1.46 -9.33 4.59
N THR A 33 2.33 -9.12 3.60
CA THR A 33 2.13 -9.54 2.22
C THR A 33 2.76 -10.91 1.92
N ASP A 34 3.79 -11.34 2.67
CA ASP A 34 4.55 -12.56 2.44
C ASP A 34 3.68 -13.82 2.61
N ALA A 35 3.47 -14.57 1.53
CA ALA A 35 2.68 -15.80 1.53
C ALA A 35 3.21 -16.91 2.48
N LYS A 36 4.45 -16.76 2.99
CA LYS A 36 5.06 -17.71 3.92
C LYS A 36 4.70 -17.42 5.38
N VAL A 37 4.23 -16.23 5.67
CA VAL A 37 3.68 -15.87 6.98
C VAL A 37 2.23 -16.32 7.02
N LEU A 38 1.82 -17.10 7.99
CA LEU A 38 0.50 -17.75 8.05
C LEU A 38 0.21 -18.68 6.85
N PRO A 39 1.04 -19.69 6.59
CA PRO A 39 0.98 -20.48 5.35
C PRO A 39 -0.31 -21.30 5.17
N ASN A 40 -1.10 -21.46 6.23
CA ASN A 40 -2.38 -22.18 6.22
C ASN A 40 -3.60 -21.24 6.18
N ASP A 41 -3.39 -19.93 6.15
CA ASP A 41 -4.45 -18.94 6.19
C ASP A 41 -4.46 -18.08 4.92
N THR A 42 -5.63 -17.54 4.58
CA THR A 42 -5.79 -16.64 3.44
C THR A 42 -5.33 -15.23 3.82
N HIS A 43 -4.45 -14.65 3.03
CA HIS A 43 -3.99 -13.27 3.15
C HIS A 43 -4.96 -12.29 2.47
N TYR A 44 -4.80 -10.97 2.75
CA TYR A 44 -5.66 -9.94 2.16
C TYR A 44 -5.69 -9.98 0.62
N TRP A 45 -4.56 -10.26 -0.04
CA TRP A 45 -4.49 -10.41 -1.49
C TRP A 45 -5.20 -11.66 -1.99
N GLY A 46 -5.23 -12.75 -1.22
CA GLY A 46 -5.99 -13.97 -1.54
C GLY A 46 -7.50 -13.71 -1.47
N TYR A 47 -7.98 -13.00 -0.45
CA TYR A 47 -9.39 -12.59 -0.40
C TYR A 47 -9.76 -11.64 -1.54
N LEU A 48 -8.87 -10.70 -1.93
CA LEU A 48 -9.10 -9.84 -3.11
C LEU A 48 -9.14 -10.66 -4.39
N GLN A 49 -8.28 -11.67 -4.53
CA GLN A 49 -8.31 -12.60 -5.65
C GLN A 49 -9.67 -13.31 -5.76
N GLU A 50 -10.20 -13.81 -4.65
CA GLU A 50 -11.52 -14.46 -4.64
C GLU A 50 -12.66 -13.48 -4.98
N MET A 51 -12.68 -12.29 -4.38
CA MET A 51 -13.73 -11.29 -4.58
C MET A 51 -13.72 -10.67 -5.98
N LEU A 52 -12.56 -10.50 -6.60
CA LEU A 52 -12.37 -9.78 -7.85
C LEU A 52 -12.00 -10.70 -9.02
N ASN A 53 -11.82 -12.01 -8.77
CA ASN A 53 -11.29 -12.96 -9.74
C ASN A 53 -9.98 -12.47 -10.40
N THR A 54 -9.09 -11.85 -9.59
CA THR A 54 -7.78 -11.37 -10.05
C THR A 54 -6.77 -12.50 -10.12
N GLU A 55 -5.75 -12.35 -10.96
CA GLU A 55 -4.53 -13.15 -10.89
C GLU A 55 -3.52 -12.40 -10.01
N SER A 56 -3.00 -13.04 -8.96
CA SER A 56 -2.17 -12.41 -7.95
C SER A 56 -0.70 -12.82 -8.06
N TYR A 57 0.21 -11.85 -8.25
CA TYR A 57 1.66 -12.03 -8.25
C TYR A 57 2.22 -11.49 -6.94
N VAL A 58 2.59 -12.38 -6.00
CA VAL A 58 2.95 -12.00 -4.63
C VAL A 58 4.45 -12.01 -4.42
N TYR A 59 5.02 -10.84 -4.09
CA TYR A 59 6.44 -10.61 -3.90
C TYR A 59 6.81 -10.14 -2.48
N GLY A 60 5.82 -10.11 -1.57
CA GLY A 60 6.07 -9.76 -0.17
C GLY A 60 7.15 -10.63 0.46
N ILE A 61 8.03 -10.03 1.27
CA ILE A 61 9.10 -10.72 2.00
C ILE A 61 9.18 -10.15 3.41
N SER A 62 9.14 -11.04 4.41
CA SER A 62 9.23 -10.69 5.83
C SER A 62 10.41 -9.79 6.16
N GLY A 63 10.16 -8.78 7.01
CA GLY A 63 11.19 -7.85 7.51
C GLY A 63 11.66 -6.80 6.49
N ARG A 64 11.10 -6.78 5.27
CA ARG A 64 11.52 -5.82 4.25
C ARG A 64 10.98 -4.42 4.53
N GLN A 65 11.73 -3.44 4.05
CA GLN A 65 11.50 -2.00 4.15
C GLN A 65 11.37 -1.39 2.75
N TRP A 66 10.95 -0.15 2.62
CA TRP A 66 10.82 0.56 1.35
C TRP A 66 12.07 0.43 0.45
N LYS A 67 13.27 0.51 1.02
CA LYS A 67 14.54 0.37 0.26
C LYS A 67 14.70 -0.97 -0.49
N HIS A 68 13.91 -1.98 -0.13
CA HIS A 68 13.98 -3.32 -0.75
C HIS A 68 12.89 -3.53 -1.83
N LEU A 69 11.97 -2.58 -2.02
CA LEU A 69 10.87 -2.74 -2.98
C LEU A 69 11.35 -2.82 -4.43
N LEU A 70 12.48 -2.19 -4.75
CA LEU A 70 13.03 -2.28 -6.12
C LEU A 70 13.50 -3.70 -6.46
N ASP A 71 13.99 -4.48 -5.50
CA ASP A 71 14.34 -5.89 -5.73
C ASP A 71 13.09 -6.70 -6.09
N GLN A 72 11.96 -6.45 -5.40
CA GLN A 72 10.68 -7.09 -5.69
C GLN A 72 10.12 -6.63 -7.06
N ALA A 73 10.23 -5.35 -7.38
CA ALA A 73 9.80 -4.80 -8.68
C ALA A 73 10.64 -5.34 -9.85
N ASN A 74 11.96 -5.46 -9.67
CA ASN A 74 12.85 -6.04 -10.67
C ASN A 74 12.52 -7.52 -10.91
N LYS A 75 12.23 -8.26 -9.84
CA LYS A 75 11.80 -9.66 -9.95
C LYS A 75 10.48 -9.76 -10.70
N LEU A 76 9.47 -8.95 -10.36
CA LEU A 76 8.20 -8.85 -11.12
C LEU A 76 8.47 -8.59 -12.60
N LYS A 77 9.33 -7.61 -12.92
CA LYS A 77 9.67 -7.26 -14.32
C LYS A 77 10.34 -8.41 -15.05
N THR A 78 11.19 -9.16 -14.38
CA THR A 78 11.90 -10.31 -14.96
C THR A 78 10.95 -11.47 -15.24
N GLU A 79 9.99 -11.74 -14.33
CA GLU A 79 9.10 -12.90 -14.41
C GLU A 79 7.87 -12.65 -15.30
N HIS A 80 7.33 -11.42 -15.31
CA HIS A 80 6.07 -11.10 -15.99
C HIS A 80 6.16 -9.93 -17.01
N GLY A 81 7.32 -9.29 -17.14
CA GLY A 81 7.48 -8.18 -18.11
C GLY A 81 6.48 -7.05 -17.86
N ASP A 82 5.65 -6.78 -18.87
CA ASP A 82 4.54 -5.81 -18.82
C ASP A 82 3.16 -6.48 -18.65
N GLU A 83 3.13 -7.79 -18.40
CA GLU A 83 1.90 -8.57 -18.24
C GLU A 83 1.29 -8.43 -16.83
N VAL A 84 1.37 -7.26 -16.25
CA VAL A 84 0.71 -6.85 -15.01
C VAL A 84 -0.21 -5.66 -15.31
N ASP A 85 -1.37 -5.61 -14.71
CA ASP A 85 -2.32 -4.51 -14.88
C ASP A 85 -2.18 -3.48 -13.76
N ALA A 86 -1.88 -3.95 -12.54
CA ALA A 86 -1.71 -3.08 -11.37
C ALA A 86 -0.62 -3.60 -10.41
N ILE A 87 -0.04 -2.66 -9.66
CA ILE A 87 0.94 -2.92 -8.59
C ILE A 87 0.38 -2.31 -7.30
N MET A 88 0.25 -3.12 -6.26
CA MET A 88 -0.19 -2.71 -4.94
C MET A 88 0.97 -2.83 -3.95
N ILE A 89 1.26 -1.77 -3.20
CA ILE A 89 2.41 -1.68 -2.29
C ILE A 89 1.90 -1.58 -0.86
N PHE A 90 2.26 -2.54 -0.01
CA PHE A 90 2.02 -2.50 1.43
C PHE A 90 3.35 -2.54 2.18
N MET A 91 3.81 -1.40 2.70
CA MET A 91 5.13 -1.27 3.30
C MET A 91 5.19 -0.08 4.28
N GLY A 92 6.08 -0.15 5.28
CA GLY A 92 6.39 0.98 6.17
C GLY A 92 6.52 0.61 7.64
N THR A 93 5.85 -0.44 8.12
CA THR A 93 5.94 -0.86 9.52
C THR A 93 7.36 -1.25 9.94
N ASN A 94 8.14 -1.86 9.04
CA ASN A 94 9.54 -2.21 9.31
C ASN A 94 10.49 -1.02 9.20
N ASP A 95 10.17 0.01 8.41
CA ASP A 95 10.90 1.28 8.41
C ASP A 95 10.75 1.98 9.75
N TYR A 96 9.53 2.05 10.30
CA TYR A 96 9.28 2.54 11.65
C TYR A 96 10.04 1.72 12.69
N ASN A 97 9.89 0.39 12.69
CA ASN A 97 10.49 -0.49 13.68
C ASN A 97 12.03 -0.41 13.71
N SER A 98 12.66 -0.15 12.56
CA SER A 98 14.11 -0.01 12.45
C SER A 98 14.63 1.40 12.74
N GLY A 99 13.75 2.36 13.07
CA GLY A 99 14.14 3.75 13.31
C GLY A 99 14.71 4.43 12.07
N THR A 100 14.12 4.20 10.90
CA THR A 100 14.51 4.92 9.68
C THR A 100 14.09 6.39 9.81
N PRO A 101 14.99 7.37 9.76
CA PRO A 101 14.63 8.79 9.83
C PRO A 101 13.66 9.18 8.72
N ILE A 102 12.72 10.09 9.00
CA ILE A 102 11.70 10.50 8.01
C ILE A 102 12.34 11.20 6.81
N GLY A 103 13.24 12.18 7.04
CA GLY A 103 13.89 12.93 5.98
C GLY A 103 12.97 13.94 5.29
N GLU A 104 13.47 14.53 4.20
CA GLU A 104 12.78 15.54 3.43
C GLU A 104 12.35 15.00 2.07
N TRP A 105 11.26 15.55 1.52
CA TRP A 105 10.82 15.22 0.16
C TRP A 105 11.68 15.86 -0.91
N TYR A 106 12.17 17.08 -0.65
CA TYR A 106 12.84 17.93 -1.61
C TYR A 106 14.04 18.65 -1.02
N THR A 107 15.01 18.92 -1.86
CA THR A 107 15.95 20.02 -1.67
C THR A 107 15.49 21.24 -2.47
N GLU A 108 15.88 22.46 -2.05
CA GLU A 108 15.60 23.69 -2.77
C GLU A 108 16.88 24.35 -3.27
N ALA A 109 16.85 24.85 -4.51
CA ALA A 109 17.90 25.68 -5.11
C ALA A 109 17.27 26.90 -5.80
N THR A 110 18.01 28.00 -5.88
CA THR A 110 17.60 29.19 -6.65
C THR A 110 18.24 29.13 -8.02
N GLU A 111 17.45 29.27 -9.08
CA GLU A 111 17.89 29.26 -10.47
C GLU A 111 17.30 30.42 -11.24
N VAL A 112 18.02 30.85 -12.29
CA VAL A 112 17.53 31.85 -13.23
C VAL A 112 16.79 31.12 -14.36
N VAL A 113 15.51 31.44 -14.51
CA VAL A 113 14.64 30.84 -15.53
C VAL A 113 14.00 31.90 -16.42
N ASN A 114 13.69 31.55 -17.67
CA ASN A 114 12.92 32.42 -18.57
C ASN A 114 11.42 32.31 -18.20
N ALA A 115 10.86 33.43 -17.75
CA ALA A 115 9.42 33.58 -17.54
C ALA A 115 8.87 34.71 -18.42
N ASN A 116 8.07 34.34 -19.43
CA ASN A 116 7.47 35.29 -20.38
C ASN A 116 8.49 36.21 -21.08
N GLY A 117 9.64 35.65 -21.50
CA GLY A 117 10.71 36.39 -22.17
C GLY A 117 11.62 37.20 -21.25
N LYS A 118 11.46 37.09 -19.93
CA LYS A 118 12.31 37.75 -18.94
C LYS A 118 13.07 36.71 -18.11
N MET A 119 14.34 36.93 -17.89
CA MET A 119 15.16 36.13 -17.00
C MET A 119 14.87 36.57 -15.55
N VAL A 120 14.40 35.65 -14.70
CA VAL A 120 14.02 35.88 -13.31
C VAL A 120 14.54 34.79 -12.41
N GLU A 121 14.87 35.11 -11.18
CA GLU A 121 15.21 34.11 -10.17
C GLU A 121 13.95 33.41 -9.66
N ARG A 122 14.02 32.09 -9.53
CA ARG A 122 12.98 31.25 -8.94
C ARG A 122 13.60 30.14 -8.09
N LYS A 123 12.90 29.76 -7.03
CA LYS A 123 13.21 28.55 -6.29
C LYS A 123 12.75 27.34 -7.08
N ARG A 124 13.63 26.36 -7.22
CA ARG A 124 13.37 25.03 -7.75
C ARG A 124 13.44 24.01 -6.64
N ARG A 125 12.57 23.01 -6.69
CA ARG A 125 12.61 21.84 -5.81
C ARG A 125 13.04 20.63 -6.60
N ASP A 126 13.99 19.86 -6.04
CA ASP A 126 14.42 18.57 -6.56
C ASP A 126 14.10 17.48 -5.55
N HIS A 127 13.56 16.36 -6.00
CA HIS A 127 13.28 15.22 -5.12
C HIS A 127 14.57 14.71 -4.48
N VAL A 128 14.52 14.41 -3.19
CA VAL A 128 15.60 13.69 -2.49
C VAL A 128 15.50 12.22 -2.83
N PHE A 129 16.55 11.66 -3.43
CA PHE A 129 16.67 10.24 -3.73
C PHE A 129 17.77 9.63 -2.89
N ASP A 130 17.40 8.97 -1.77
CA ASP A 130 18.35 8.29 -0.91
C ASP A 130 17.71 7.05 -0.25
N ASN A 131 18.56 6.15 0.25
CA ASN A 131 18.12 4.95 0.97
C ASN A 131 18.25 5.08 2.49
N THR A 132 18.64 6.24 3.01
CA THR A 132 18.89 6.48 4.43
C THR A 132 17.68 7.07 5.13
N THR A 133 16.82 7.78 4.39
CA THR A 133 15.59 8.39 4.92
C THR A 133 14.35 7.74 4.32
N PHE A 134 13.24 7.79 5.06
CA PHE A 134 11.99 7.15 4.64
C PHE A 134 11.40 7.80 3.39
N ARG A 135 11.34 9.14 3.37
CA ARG A 135 10.85 9.90 2.21
C ARG A 135 11.77 9.75 0.99
N GLY A 136 13.08 9.71 1.19
CA GLY A 136 14.04 9.43 0.12
C GLY A 136 13.87 8.05 -0.50
N ARG A 137 13.59 7.02 0.32
CA ARG A 137 13.26 5.65 -0.14
C ARG A 137 11.99 5.65 -0.97
N ILE A 138 10.92 6.31 -0.51
CA ILE A 138 9.64 6.40 -1.24
C ILE A 138 9.86 7.08 -2.59
N ASN A 139 10.57 8.23 -2.62
CA ASN A 139 10.91 8.92 -3.87
C ASN A 139 11.64 7.99 -4.84
N THR A 140 12.67 7.29 -4.36
CA THR A 140 13.48 6.37 -5.19
C THR A 140 12.63 5.24 -5.78
N VAL A 141 11.75 4.65 -4.98
CA VAL A 141 10.90 3.54 -5.42
C VAL A 141 9.84 4.00 -6.40
N LEU A 142 9.12 5.09 -6.10
CA LEU A 142 8.02 5.55 -6.95
C LEU A 142 8.52 6.11 -8.29
N ASP A 143 9.64 6.83 -8.31
CA ASP A 143 10.30 7.25 -9.55
C ASP A 143 10.64 6.04 -10.44
N SER A 144 11.28 5.03 -9.86
CA SER A 144 11.68 3.82 -10.57
C SER A 144 10.47 3.03 -11.07
N LEU A 145 9.45 2.82 -10.24
CA LEU A 145 8.24 2.09 -10.63
C LEU A 145 7.49 2.80 -11.76
N LYS A 146 7.36 4.13 -11.71
CA LYS A 146 6.71 4.89 -12.78
C LYS A 146 7.49 4.84 -14.10
N LYS A 147 8.81 4.73 -14.06
CA LYS A 147 9.66 4.52 -15.24
C LYS A 147 9.56 3.08 -15.78
N MET A 148 9.51 2.08 -14.88
CA MET A 148 9.40 0.67 -15.26
C MET A 148 8.00 0.31 -15.80
N TYR A 149 6.96 0.95 -15.26
CA TYR A 149 5.55 0.67 -15.52
C TYR A 149 4.75 1.97 -15.78
N PRO A 150 5.08 2.73 -16.84
CA PRO A 150 4.55 4.09 -17.03
C PRO A 150 3.03 4.14 -17.29
N THR A 151 2.44 3.02 -17.71
CA THR A 151 1.01 2.92 -18.03
C THR A 151 0.21 2.05 -17.07
N LYS A 152 0.87 1.48 -16.05
CA LYS A 152 0.21 0.56 -15.12
C LYS A 152 -0.32 1.29 -13.88
N GLN A 153 -1.41 0.78 -13.33
CA GLN A 153 -1.96 1.29 -12.08
C GLN A 153 -1.02 0.95 -10.92
N ILE A 154 -0.63 1.97 -10.15
CA ILE A 154 0.09 1.77 -8.88
C ILE A 154 -0.83 2.27 -7.78
N VAL A 155 -0.93 1.53 -6.67
CA VAL A 155 -1.69 1.90 -5.46
C VAL A 155 -0.82 1.64 -4.24
N MET A 156 -0.71 2.61 -3.37
CA MET A 156 -0.08 2.44 -2.05
C MET A 156 -1.13 2.11 -1.00
N LEU A 157 -0.76 1.25 -0.06
CA LEU A 157 -1.51 1.00 1.16
C LEU A 157 -0.70 1.56 2.34
N THR A 158 -1.34 2.27 3.26
CA THR A 158 -0.67 2.61 4.52
C THR A 158 -0.49 1.36 5.37
N PRO A 159 0.50 1.33 6.29
CA PRO A 159 0.50 0.35 7.38
C PRO A 159 -0.85 0.33 8.11
N ILE A 160 -1.19 -0.80 8.72
CA ILE A 160 -2.26 -0.90 9.70
C ILE A 160 -1.73 -0.54 11.09
N HIS A 161 -2.62 -0.31 12.04
CA HIS A 161 -2.25 -0.22 13.47
C HIS A 161 -1.54 -1.49 13.92
N ARG A 162 -0.63 -1.36 14.88
CA ARG A 162 0.17 -2.46 15.40
C ARG A 162 0.28 -2.42 16.92
N GLY A 163 0.15 -3.58 17.53
CA GLY A 163 0.46 -3.76 18.93
C GLY A 163 1.88 -4.30 19.14
N PHE A 164 2.13 -4.75 20.38
CA PHE A 164 3.36 -5.44 20.77
C PHE A 164 3.54 -6.76 19.99
N ALA A 165 4.78 -7.10 19.64
CA ALA A 165 5.09 -8.40 19.06
C ALA A 165 6.42 -8.96 19.59
N GLN A 166 6.45 -10.27 19.87
CA GLN A 166 7.65 -10.97 20.27
C GLN A 166 7.79 -12.29 19.51
N PHE A 167 8.78 -12.36 18.64
CA PHE A 167 9.07 -13.53 17.80
C PHE A 167 10.20 -14.40 18.37
N SER A 168 11.07 -13.81 19.17
CA SER A 168 12.15 -14.49 19.92
C SER A 168 12.63 -13.59 21.06
N GLU A 169 13.55 -14.08 21.89
CA GLU A 169 14.18 -13.26 22.95
C GLU A 169 14.88 -11.99 22.39
N LYS A 170 15.38 -12.04 21.16
CA LYS A 170 16.12 -10.94 20.51
C LYS A 170 15.28 -10.17 19.49
N ASN A 171 14.07 -10.63 19.18
CA ASN A 171 13.16 -9.97 18.25
C ASN A 171 11.87 -9.60 19.00
N VAL A 172 11.96 -8.52 19.74
CA VAL A 172 10.86 -7.91 20.50
C VAL A 172 10.60 -6.54 19.92
N GLN A 173 9.37 -6.29 19.53
CA GLN A 173 8.93 -5.05 18.89
C GLN A 173 7.88 -4.38 19.78
N PRO A 174 8.16 -3.19 20.32
CA PRO A 174 7.18 -2.41 21.08
C PRO A 174 5.93 -2.08 20.25
N SER A 175 4.82 -1.82 20.94
CA SER A 175 3.61 -1.30 20.30
C SER A 175 3.84 0.12 19.74
N GLU A 176 2.92 0.56 18.89
CA GLU A 176 2.96 1.89 18.25
C GLU A 176 2.83 3.08 19.21
N GLU A 177 2.48 2.83 20.48
CA GLU A 177 2.44 3.82 21.55
C GLU A 177 3.83 4.35 21.91
N TYR A 178 4.88 3.64 21.51
CA TYR A 178 6.28 4.03 21.74
C TYR A 178 6.87 4.62 20.46
N CYS A 179 7.60 5.73 20.59
CA CYS A 179 8.44 6.20 19.50
C CYS A 179 9.58 5.21 19.24
N ASN A 180 10.05 5.19 18.00
CA ASN A 180 11.18 4.36 17.60
C ASN A 180 12.54 4.95 18.02
N SER A 181 13.64 4.33 17.61
CA SER A 181 14.99 4.75 18.01
C SER A 181 15.44 6.10 17.47
N CYS A 182 14.74 6.69 16.49
CA CYS A 182 14.98 8.06 16.02
C CYS A 182 13.95 9.08 16.55
N GLY A 183 13.08 8.65 17.48
CA GLY A 183 12.12 9.54 18.17
C GLY A 183 10.79 9.73 17.43
N GLU A 184 10.54 8.96 16.35
CA GLU A 184 9.34 9.08 15.54
C GLU A 184 8.29 8.02 15.92
N TYR A 185 7.02 8.41 15.92
CA TYR A 185 5.88 7.49 16.00
C TYR A 185 5.50 6.96 14.62
N ILE A 186 4.75 5.85 14.57
CA ILE A 186 4.32 5.24 13.31
C ILE A 186 3.51 6.22 12.45
N ASP A 187 2.80 7.14 13.06
CA ASP A 187 2.01 8.19 12.39
C ASP A 187 2.84 8.99 11.37
N ALA A 188 4.11 9.28 11.67
CA ALA A 188 5.00 10.01 10.78
C ALA A 188 5.26 9.23 9.47
N TYR A 189 5.35 7.90 9.56
CA TYR A 189 5.51 7.01 8.42
C TYR A 189 4.22 6.89 7.61
N VAL A 190 3.09 6.70 8.28
CA VAL A 190 1.75 6.69 7.67
C VAL A 190 1.49 7.99 6.92
N ASN A 191 1.72 9.14 7.55
CA ASN A 191 1.52 10.45 6.95
C ASN A 191 2.45 10.68 5.74
N SER A 192 3.71 10.21 5.80
CA SER A 192 4.62 10.29 4.66
C SER A 192 4.10 9.49 3.46
N ILE A 193 3.53 8.29 3.63
CA ILE A 193 2.91 7.53 2.53
C ILE A 193 1.70 8.29 1.96
N LYS A 194 0.88 8.92 2.81
CA LYS A 194 -0.26 9.74 2.37
C LYS A 194 0.20 10.99 1.60
N GLU A 195 1.25 11.66 2.05
CA GLU A 195 1.87 12.80 1.35
C GLU A 195 2.43 12.39 -0.02
N ALA A 196 3.06 11.20 -0.11
CA ALA A 196 3.60 10.67 -1.36
C ALA A 196 2.54 10.53 -2.46
N SER A 197 1.27 10.30 -2.09
CA SER A 197 0.15 10.24 -3.04
C SER A 197 0.04 11.52 -3.86
N ALA A 198 0.08 12.68 -3.22
CA ALA A 198 0.02 13.98 -3.89
C ALA A 198 1.31 14.29 -4.67
N ILE A 199 2.48 13.91 -4.13
CA ILE A 199 3.78 14.19 -4.74
C ILE A 199 3.97 13.41 -6.03
N TRP A 200 3.59 12.12 -6.03
CA TRP A 200 3.83 11.20 -7.12
C TRP A 200 2.60 10.91 -7.98
N SER A 201 1.45 11.49 -7.66
CA SER A 201 0.17 11.17 -8.33
C SER A 201 -0.08 9.65 -8.35
N VAL A 202 0.03 9.02 -7.17
CA VAL A 202 -0.22 7.59 -6.93
C VAL A 202 -1.32 7.47 -5.88
N PRO A 203 -2.46 6.83 -6.19
CA PRO A 203 -3.52 6.63 -5.21
C PRO A 203 -3.04 5.92 -3.94
N VAL A 204 -3.59 6.30 -2.79
CA VAL A 204 -3.34 5.66 -1.51
C VAL A 204 -4.65 5.18 -0.88
N ILE A 205 -4.65 3.95 -0.37
CA ILE A 205 -5.71 3.43 0.50
C ILE A 205 -5.19 3.48 1.94
N ASP A 206 -5.84 4.30 2.77
CA ASP A 206 -5.47 4.51 4.16
C ASP A 206 -6.01 3.40 5.06
N LEU A 207 -5.30 2.27 5.12
CA LEU A 207 -5.68 1.15 5.98
C LEU A 207 -5.51 1.49 7.48
N TYR A 208 -4.60 2.40 7.82
CA TYR A 208 -4.41 2.86 9.19
C TYR A 208 -5.71 3.43 9.76
N SER A 209 -6.34 4.33 9.02
CA SER A 209 -7.59 4.97 9.45
C SER A 209 -8.87 4.17 9.15
N LEU A 210 -8.87 3.35 8.08
CA LEU A 210 -10.10 2.80 7.51
C LEU A 210 -10.30 1.30 7.78
N SER A 211 -9.25 0.53 8.09
CA SER A 211 -9.38 -0.91 8.31
C SER A 211 -10.21 -1.25 9.55
N GLY A 212 -10.25 -0.35 10.53
CA GLY A 212 -10.88 -0.58 11.84
C GLY A 212 -10.14 -1.64 12.67
N LEU A 213 -8.88 -1.95 12.32
CA LEU A 213 -8.03 -2.84 13.09
C LEU A 213 -7.29 -2.04 14.17
N MET A 214 -7.44 -2.43 15.41
CA MET A 214 -6.82 -1.80 16.59
C MET A 214 -6.25 -2.91 17.49
N PRO A 215 -5.16 -3.59 17.08
CA PRO A 215 -4.68 -4.80 17.75
C PRO A 215 -4.17 -4.56 19.19
N SER A 216 -3.92 -3.31 19.57
CA SER A 216 -3.62 -2.95 20.97
C SER A 216 -4.82 -3.06 21.91
N LEU A 217 -6.06 -3.15 21.38
CA LEU A 217 -7.27 -3.32 22.16
C LEU A 217 -7.55 -4.82 22.38
N PRO A 218 -7.65 -5.29 23.65
CA PRO A 218 -7.94 -6.70 23.95
C PRO A 218 -9.23 -7.21 23.29
N GLU A 219 -10.22 -6.35 23.13
CA GLU A 219 -11.51 -6.65 22.49
C GLU A 219 -11.37 -6.95 20.99
N GLN A 220 -10.26 -6.59 20.39
CA GLN A 220 -9.95 -6.88 18.98
C GLN A 220 -8.95 -8.02 18.78
N SER A 221 -8.64 -8.77 19.82
CA SER A 221 -7.71 -9.91 19.75
C SER A 221 -8.11 -10.99 18.73
N MET A 222 -9.37 -11.01 18.29
CA MET A 222 -9.84 -11.90 17.22
C MET A 222 -9.22 -11.62 15.84
N TYR A 223 -8.60 -10.48 15.63
CA TYR A 223 -7.98 -10.09 14.34
C TYR A 223 -6.48 -10.37 14.27
N VAL A 224 -5.87 -10.87 15.35
CA VAL A 224 -4.44 -11.17 15.42
C VAL A 224 -4.22 -12.63 15.79
N PRO A 225 -3.04 -13.22 15.52
CA PRO A 225 -2.69 -14.56 15.94
C PRO A 225 -2.73 -14.70 17.47
N ARG A 226 -2.86 -15.95 17.94
CA ARG A 226 -2.72 -16.24 19.35
C ARG A 226 -1.26 -16.09 19.80
N GLY A 227 -1.06 -15.63 21.03
CA GLY A 227 0.28 -15.47 21.63
C GLY A 227 0.69 -14.00 21.71
N ASN A 228 1.97 -13.71 21.44
CA ASN A 228 2.57 -12.39 21.59
C ASN A 228 2.78 -11.69 20.23
N ASP A 229 1.93 -11.93 19.25
CA ASP A 229 1.99 -11.27 17.94
C ASP A 229 0.74 -10.43 17.72
N PHE A 230 0.84 -9.14 18.04
CA PHE A 230 -0.18 -8.14 17.77
C PHE A 230 0.24 -7.20 16.61
N LEU A 231 1.20 -7.65 15.79
CA LEU A 231 1.65 -6.97 14.58
C LEU A 231 1.01 -7.56 13.32
N HIS A 232 1.01 -8.88 13.20
CA HIS A 232 0.48 -9.54 12.01
C HIS A 232 -1.01 -9.83 12.18
N PRO A 233 -1.85 -9.49 11.19
CA PRO A 233 -3.24 -9.94 11.18
C PRO A 233 -3.33 -11.47 11.03
N ASN A 234 -4.32 -12.10 11.64
CA ASN A 234 -4.73 -13.47 11.30
C ASN A 234 -5.65 -13.46 10.05
N ALA A 235 -6.18 -14.62 9.66
CA ALA A 235 -7.06 -14.72 8.49
C ALA A 235 -8.23 -13.72 8.53
N GLU A 236 -8.88 -13.53 9.69
CA GLU A 236 -10.00 -12.60 9.83
C GLU A 236 -9.55 -11.13 9.75
N GLY A 237 -8.38 -10.80 10.31
CA GLY A 237 -7.77 -9.48 10.14
C GLY A 237 -7.41 -9.20 8.68
N HIS A 238 -6.84 -10.16 7.96
CA HIS A 238 -6.59 -10.07 6.53
C HIS A 238 -7.88 -9.92 5.70
N ARG A 239 -8.94 -10.66 6.08
CA ARG A 239 -10.26 -10.50 5.44
C ARG A 239 -10.81 -9.09 5.61
N ARG A 240 -10.66 -8.53 6.80
CA ARG A 240 -11.08 -7.15 7.09
C ARG A 240 -10.30 -6.12 6.27
N MET A 241 -8.97 -6.29 6.15
CA MET A 241 -8.14 -5.47 5.25
C MET A 241 -8.64 -5.58 3.79
N ALA A 242 -8.87 -6.80 3.31
CA ALA A 242 -9.33 -7.03 1.94
C ALA A 242 -10.67 -6.35 1.65
N LEU A 243 -11.63 -6.42 2.56
CA LEU A 243 -12.92 -5.73 2.42
C LEU A 243 -12.74 -4.21 2.35
N CYS A 244 -11.89 -3.64 3.20
CA CYS A 244 -11.57 -2.22 3.15
C CYS A 244 -10.98 -1.84 1.79
N ILE A 245 -9.98 -2.58 1.31
CA ILE A 245 -9.34 -2.36 0.01
C ILE A 245 -10.36 -2.49 -1.12
N TYR A 246 -11.17 -3.54 -1.12
CA TYR A 246 -12.20 -3.80 -2.14
C TYR A 246 -13.13 -2.60 -2.34
N TYR A 247 -13.69 -2.06 -1.26
CA TYR A 247 -14.60 -0.91 -1.36
C TYR A 247 -13.88 0.39 -1.74
N GLN A 248 -12.64 0.60 -1.29
CA GLN A 248 -11.86 1.77 -1.67
C GLN A 248 -11.45 1.74 -3.15
N LEU A 249 -11.13 0.57 -3.69
CA LEU A 249 -10.78 0.40 -5.12
C LEU A 249 -11.94 0.78 -6.06
N GLN A 250 -13.20 0.72 -5.62
CA GLN A 250 -14.35 1.17 -6.43
C GLN A 250 -14.36 2.69 -6.64
N ALA A 251 -13.82 3.45 -5.69
CA ALA A 251 -13.82 4.90 -5.71
C ALA A 251 -12.52 5.50 -6.29
N LEU A 252 -11.49 4.69 -6.47
CA LEU A 252 -10.21 5.17 -7.01
C LEU A 252 -10.23 5.22 -8.54
N PRO A 253 -9.55 6.22 -9.14
CA PRO A 253 -9.34 6.25 -10.58
C PRO A 253 -8.60 4.99 -11.03
N CYS A 254 -9.04 4.39 -12.13
CA CYS A 254 -8.38 3.26 -12.77
C CYS A 254 -7.78 3.69 -14.10
N THR A 255 -6.63 3.11 -14.45
CA THR A 255 -5.93 3.36 -15.73
C THR A 255 -6.12 2.23 -16.74
N PHE A 256 -6.99 1.27 -16.43
CA PHE A 256 -7.32 0.11 -17.27
C PHE A 256 -8.83 -0.08 -17.44
#